data_e13e8ad8bc3992e10e908a04f0b40b32
#
_entry.id   e13e8ad8bc3992e10e908a04f0b40b32
#
_cell.length_a   1.000
_cell.length_b   1.000
_cell.length_c   1.000
_cell.angle_alpha   90.00
_cell.angle_beta   90.00
_cell.angle_gamma   90.00
#
_symmetry.space_group_name_H-M   'P 1'
#
loop_
_entity.id
_entity.type
_entity.pdbx_description
1 polymer ?
#
loop_
_entity_poly.entity_id
_entity_poly.type
_entity_poly.pdbx_seq_one_letter_code
_entity_poly.pdbx_strand_id
1 'polypeptide(L)'
;MKFVNFKFNQKATLGVFNSSGKVVNLADLDINVRDMNELIINFDEFKHKFKDLDSKTAYEIPKEDYLAPIIEPRQDIICLGINFLDHAKESAQFKGEKFEEREYPVYFGKRCNQATAPFGDIPLHADVTSQLDYECELAFILSKDAYKIKAKDAKDYIFGYTIINEISARELQKRHKQFYRAKSLEGSTIMGPYITSVDEISYPPKLQLQSYVNGELRQNSNTQLFIFDIAYVLEELSAGMLLKAGSIISMGTPSGVGMGLNPPTFLKSGDKVRCVIENLGELCNKIKNINY
;
A
#
# COMPACT_ATOMS: atom_id res chain seq x y z
N MET A 1 2.52 -14.69 9.25
CA MET A 1 1.79 -15.27 8.09
C MET A 1 1.74 -14.26 6.94
N LYS A 2 1.65 -14.75 5.68
CA LYS A 2 1.48 -13.89 4.50
C LYS A 2 0.20 -14.30 3.78
N PHE A 3 -0.76 -13.38 3.67
CA PHE A 3 -2.06 -13.60 3.05
C PHE A 3 -2.08 -13.03 1.64
N VAL A 4 -2.54 -13.81 0.67
CA VAL A 4 -2.52 -13.46 -0.75
C VAL A 4 -3.91 -13.61 -1.37
N ASN A 5 -4.18 -12.78 -2.38
CA ASN A 5 -5.31 -12.95 -3.27
C ASN A 5 -4.75 -13.26 -4.67
N PHE A 6 -5.26 -14.30 -5.31
CA PHE A 6 -4.73 -14.79 -6.57
C PHE A 6 -5.81 -15.41 -7.45
N LYS A 7 -5.54 -15.54 -8.73
CA LYS A 7 -6.43 -16.26 -9.67
C LYS A 7 -6.17 -17.74 -9.56
N PHE A 8 -7.21 -18.49 -9.26
CA PHE A 8 -7.21 -19.94 -9.27
C PHE A 8 -8.44 -20.43 -10.03
N ASN A 9 -8.25 -21.21 -11.09
CA ASN A 9 -9.32 -21.64 -12.00
C ASN A 9 -10.21 -20.46 -12.47
N GLN A 10 -9.59 -19.35 -12.90
CA GLN A 10 -10.25 -18.13 -13.41
C GLN A 10 -11.04 -17.34 -12.34
N LYS A 11 -10.92 -17.69 -11.06
CA LYS A 11 -11.61 -17.00 -9.95
C LYS A 11 -10.61 -16.37 -8.99
N ALA A 12 -10.97 -15.21 -8.44
CA ALA A 12 -10.24 -14.63 -7.31
C ALA A 12 -10.37 -15.57 -6.10
N THR A 13 -9.23 -15.90 -5.50
CA THR A 13 -9.13 -16.91 -4.44
C THR A 13 -8.16 -16.41 -3.39
N LEU A 14 -8.49 -16.62 -2.12
CA LEU A 14 -7.62 -16.26 -1.00
C LEU A 14 -6.75 -17.44 -0.60
N GLY A 15 -5.53 -17.13 -0.20
CA GLY A 15 -4.57 -18.11 0.27
C GLY A 15 -3.63 -17.56 1.34
N VAL A 16 -2.88 -18.46 1.92
CA VAL A 16 -1.82 -18.16 2.89
C VAL A 16 -0.56 -18.92 2.50
N PHE A 17 0.60 -18.27 2.61
CA PHE A 17 1.86 -18.95 2.33
C PHE A 17 2.23 -19.91 3.44
N ASN A 18 2.71 -21.10 3.06
CA ASN A 18 3.38 -22.05 3.95
C ASN A 18 4.89 -21.73 4.06
N SER A 19 5.63 -22.53 4.85
CA SER A 19 7.07 -22.31 5.08
C SER A 19 7.92 -22.47 3.82
N SER A 20 7.47 -23.25 2.83
CA SER A 20 8.15 -23.46 1.54
C SER A 20 7.90 -22.36 0.53
N GLY A 21 7.10 -21.33 0.88
CA GLY A 21 6.73 -20.22 -0.01
C GLY A 21 5.66 -20.57 -1.05
N LYS A 22 4.94 -21.69 -0.86
CA LYS A 22 3.78 -22.07 -1.66
C LYS A 22 2.49 -21.63 -0.98
N VAL A 23 1.44 -21.44 -1.75
CA VAL A 23 0.15 -20.93 -1.28
C VAL A 23 -0.81 -22.07 -0.99
N VAL A 24 -1.31 -22.13 0.23
CA VAL A 24 -2.44 -22.97 0.65
C VAL A 24 -3.72 -22.18 0.42
N ASN A 25 -4.67 -22.75 -0.32
CA ASN A 25 -5.98 -22.15 -0.54
C ASN A 25 -6.78 -22.13 0.78
N LEU A 26 -7.43 -21.01 1.13
CA LEU A 26 -8.22 -20.94 2.36
C LEU A 26 -9.40 -21.92 2.37
N ALA A 27 -9.96 -22.24 1.21
CA ALA A 27 -11.00 -23.27 1.11
C ALA A 27 -10.52 -24.67 1.55
N ASP A 28 -9.23 -24.98 1.33
CA ASP A 28 -8.62 -26.25 1.78
C ASP A 28 -8.40 -26.29 3.31
N LEU A 29 -8.64 -25.15 3.99
CA LEU A 29 -8.64 -24.99 5.44
C LEU A 29 -10.06 -24.87 6.00
N ASP A 30 -11.10 -25.15 5.21
CA ASP A 30 -12.52 -24.91 5.56
C ASP A 30 -12.79 -23.45 5.97
N ILE A 31 -12.06 -22.48 5.38
CA ILE A 31 -12.29 -21.05 5.56
C ILE A 31 -13.02 -20.53 4.33
N ASN A 32 -14.32 -20.30 4.48
CA ASN A 32 -15.20 -19.82 3.41
C ASN A 32 -15.56 -18.36 3.68
N VAL A 33 -14.76 -17.46 3.11
CA VAL A 33 -14.97 -16.01 3.17
C VAL A 33 -15.05 -15.44 1.76
N ARG A 34 -15.79 -14.38 1.59
CA ARG A 34 -16.02 -13.74 0.29
C ARG A 34 -14.76 -13.05 -0.22
N ASP A 35 -14.06 -12.34 0.66
CA ASP A 35 -12.91 -11.51 0.34
C ASP A 35 -11.97 -11.34 1.55
N MET A 36 -10.85 -10.64 1.34
CA MET A 36 -9.87 -10.37 2.40
C MET A 36 -10.45 -9.51 3.53
N ASN A 37 -11.38 -8.62 3.24
CA ASN A 37 -12.01 -7.81 4.28
C ASN A 37 -12.80 -8.68 5.27
N GLU A 38 -13.56 -9.66 4.75
CA GLU A 38 -14.29 -10.60 5.59
C GLU A 38 -13.36 -11.50 6.40
N LEU A 39 -12.24 -11.95 5.81
CA LEU A 39 -11.21 -12.69 6.54
C LEU A 39 -10.65 -11.86 7.71
N ILE A 40 -10.30 -10.58 7.46
CA ILE A 40 -9.73 -9.70 8.48
C ILE A 40 -10.71 -9.48 9.63
N ILE A 41 -11.98 -9.19 9.31
CA ILE A 41 -13.02 -8.89 10.31
C ILE A 41 -13.27 -10.09 11.23
N ASN A 42 -13.27 -11.28 10.66
CA ASN A 42 -13.59 -12.53 11.38
C ASN A 42 -12.32 -13.35 11.70
N PHE A 43 -11.14 -12.74 11.65
CA PHE A 43 -9.86 -13.45 11.75
C PHE A 43 -9.75 -14.29 13.02
N ASP A 44 -10.24 -13.79 14.14
CA ASP A 44 -10.19 -14.51 15.41
C ASP A 44 -10.94 -15.86 15.39
N GLU A 45 -11.98 -15.98 14.55
CA GLU A 45 -12.72 -17.23 14.35
C GLU A 45 -11.88 -18.26 13.58
N PHE A 46 -11.00 -17.80 12.70
CA PHE A 46 -10.25 -18.65 11.79
C PHE A 46 -8.80 -18.90 12.19
N LYS A 47 -8.23 -18.09 13.08
CA LYS A 47 -6.78 -18.14 13.41
C LYS A 47 -6.28 -19.51 13.83
N HIS A 48 -7.12 -20.34 14.45
CA HIS A 48 -6.77 -21.70 14.85
C HIS A 48 -6.61 -22.67 13.67
N LYS A 49 -7.14 -22.34 12.50
CA LYS A 49 -7.08 -23.15 11.27
C LYS A 49 -5.76 -22.96 10.49
N PHE A 50 -4.99 -21.95 10.80
CA PHE A 50 -3.69 -21.67 10.16
C PHE A 50 -2.53 -22.47 10.78
N LYS A 51 -2.83 -23.51 11.55
CA LYS A 51 -1.84 -24.45 12.06
C LYS A 51 -1.49 -25.49 10.99
N ASP A 52 -0.22 -25.96 11.02
CA ASP A 52 0.27 -27.07 10.18
C ASP A 52 0.07 -26.85 8.66
N LEU A 53 0.27 -25.62 8.18
CA LEU A 53 0.13 -25.26 6.76
C LEU A 53 1.02 -26.12 5.84
N ASP A 54 2.17 -26.59 6.33
CA ASP A 54 3.10 -27.42 5.56
C ASP A 54 2.58 -28.81 5.26
N SER A 55 1.59 -29.28 6.01
CA SER A 55 0.90 -30.55 5.77
C SER A 55 -0.23 -30.46 4.74
N LYS A 56 -0.58 -29.24 4.29
CA LYS A 56 -1.70 -28.98 3.38
C LYS A 56 -1.26 -28.95 1.92
N THR A 57 -2.20 -29.21 1.02
CA THR A 57 -1.99 -29.01 -0.41
C THR A 57 -1.65 -27.55 -0.68
N ALA A 58 -0.55 -27.31 -1.37
CA ALA A 58 -0.06 -25.96 -1.64
C ALA A 58 0.39 -25.82 -3.09
N TYR A 59 0.19 -24.61 -3.65
CA TYR A 59 0.37 -24.29 -5.05
C TYR A 59 1.46 -23.24 -5.25
N GLU A 60 2.21 -23.35 -6.35
CA GLU A 60 3.03 -22.25 -6.87
C GLU A 60 2.14 -21.33 -7.68
N ILE A 61 2.17 -20.04 -7.36
CA ILE A 61 1.34 -19.04 -8.04
C ILE A 61 2.22 -18.21 -8.97
N PRO A 62 1.96 -18.23 -10.30
CA PRO A 62 2.64 -17.36 -11.26
C PRO A 62 2.41 -15.89 -10.92
N LYS A 63 3.40 -15.02 -11.21
CA LYS A 63 3.31 -13.58 -10.88
C LYS A 63 2.09 -12.90 -11.53
N GLU A 64 1.72 -13.31 -12.73
CA GLU A 64 0.56 -12.80 -13.48
C GLU A 64 -0.79 -13.14 -12.85
N ASP A 65 -0.83 -14.12 -11.97
CA ASP A 65 -2.05 -14.55 -11.28
C ASP A 65 -2.24 -13.87 -9.92
N TYR A 66 -1.25 -13.12 -9.43
CA TYR A 66 -1.44 -12.33 -8.21
C TYR A 66 -2.47 -11.22 -8.43
N LEU A 67 -3.36 -11.06 -7.49
CA LEU A 67 -4.30 -9.93 -7.39
C LEU A 67 -3.91 -9.03 -6.23
N ALA A 68 -4.46 -7.82 -6.19
CA ALA A 68 -4.34 -6.99 -5.00
C ALA A 68 -4.89 -7.75 -3.78
N PRO A 69 -4.18 -7.79 -2.64
CA PRO A 69 -4.64 -8.57 -1.48
C PRO A 69 -6.00 -8.11 -0.97
N ILE A 70 -6.28 -6.81 -1.05
CA ILE A 70 -7.62 -6.23 -0.90
C ILE A 70 -7.98 -5.58 -2.23
N ILE A 71 -8.84 -6.24 -3.03
CA ILE A 71 -9.24 -5.73 -4.35
C ILE A 71 -10.10 -4.49 -4.19
N GLU A 72 -11.12 -4.57 -3.33
CA GLU A 72 -12.05 -3.48 -3.07
C GLU A 72 -11.93 -3.04 -1.61
N PRO A 73 -11.21 -1.94 -1.33
CA PRO A 73 -11.16 -1.38 0.02
C PRO A 73 -12.56 -1.03 0.52
N ARG A 74 -12.84 -1.30 1.79
CA ARG A 74 -14.15 -0.99 2.40
C ARG A 74 -14.47 0.51 2.44
N GLN A 75 -13.43 1.32 2.49
CA GLN A 75 -13.48 2.78 2.56
C GLN A 75 -12.35 3.36 1.72
N ASP A 76 -12.39 4.65 1.45
CA ASP A 76 -11.25 5.37 0.88
C ASP A 76 -10.02 5.11 1.76
N ILE A 77 -8.86 4.92 1.12
CA ILE A 77 -7.59 4.72 1.83
C ILE A 77 -7.21 6.04 2.51
N ILE A 78 -6.85 5.98 3.78
CA ILE A 78 -6.31 7.14 4.50
C ILE A 78 -4.82 7.21 4.17
N CYS A 79 -4.37 8.35 3.65
CA CYS A 79 -2.99 8.55 3.26
C CYS A 79 -2.36 9.70 4.03
N LEU A 80 -1.07 9.57 4.33
CA LEU A 80 -0.25 10.66 4.87
C LEU A 80 0.53 11.33 3.75
N GLY A 81 0.33 12.63 3.59
CA GLY A 81 1.18 13.48 2.77
C GLY A 81 2.38 13.96 3.57
N ILE A 82 3.59 13.82 2.97
CA ILE A 82 4.81 14.43 3.53
C ILE A 82 5.16 13.85 4.92
N ASN A 83 5.41 12.55 4.99
CA ASN A 83 5.79 11.85 6.22
C ASN A 83 7.28 11.45 6.27
N PHE A 84 8.10 11.95 5.34
CA PHE A 84 9.56 11.84 5.35
C PHE A 84 10.16 13.24 5.18
N LEU A 85 11.13 13.58 6.02
CA LEU A 85 11.73 14.93 6.02
C LEU A 85 12.34 15.32 4.68
N ASP A 86 13.04 14.38 4.03
CA ASP A 86 13.69 14.64 2.75
C ASP A 86 12.67 14.82 1.62
N HIS A 87 11.56 14.07 1.64
CA HIS A 87 10.45 14.30 0.71
C HIS A 87 9.73 15.63 0.97
N ALA A 88 9.63 16.06 2.22
CA ALA A 88 9.11 17.38 2.56
C ALA A 88 9.90 18.52 1.91
N LYS A 89 11.23 18.44 1.97
CA LYS A 89 12.13 19.41 1.31
C LYS A 89 12.03 19.37 -0.20
N GLU A 90 12.00 18.16 -0.79
CA GLU A 90 11.80 17.92 -2.22
C GLU A 90 10.48 18.51 -2.73
N SER A 91 9.39 18.27 -2.01
CA SER A 91 8.05 18.81 -2.35
C SER A 91 8.00 20.34 -2.28
N ALA A 92 8.62 20.95 -1.27
CA ALA A 92 8.70 22.41 -1.14
C ALA A 92 9.49 23.02 -2.32
N GLN A 93 10.64 22.42 -2.67
CA GLN A 93 11.44 22.85 -3.81
C GLN A 93 10.67 22.78 -5.13
N PHE A 94 9.95 21.68 -5.40
CA PHE A 94 9.15 21.52 -6.61
C PHE A 94 8.03 22.58 -6.71
N LYS A 95 7.43 22.95 -5.58
CA LYS A 95 6.39 23.98 -5.51
C LYS A 95 6.95 25.41 -5.57
N GLY A 96 8.26 25.59 -5.39
CA GLY A 96 8.90 26.91 -5.22
C GLY A 96 8.55 27.55 -3.87
N GLU A 97 8.25 26.75 -2.86
CA GLU A 97 7.90 27.15 -1.50
C GLU A 97 9.11 27.01 -0.57
N LYS A 98 9.15 27.82 0.49
CA LYS A 98 10.13 27.62 1.58
C LYS A 98 9.72 26.38 2.38
N PHE A 99 10.69 25.51 2.63
CA PHE A 99 10.44 24.37 3.53
C PHE A 99 10.16 24.88 4.96
N GLU A 100 9.07 24.39 5.53
CA GLU A 100 8.72 24.56 6.94
C GLU A 100 8.44 23.18 7.55
N GLU A 101 8.99 22.94 8.72
CA GLU A 101 8.73 21.72 9.47
C GLU A 101 7.26 21.70 9.94
N ARG A 102 6.60 20.56 9.82
CA ARG A 102 5.19 20.43 10.18
C ARG A 102 5.03 19.90 11.58
N GLU A 103 4.16 20.58 12.32
CA GLU A 103 3.77 20.15 13.67
C GLU A 103 2.77 18.98 13.65
N TYR A 104 1.94 18.88 12.59
CA TYR A 104 0.87 17.90 12.43
C TYR A 104 0.92 17.19 11.08
N PRO A 105 0.47 15.91 11.00
CA PRO A 105 0.37 15.18 9.75
C PRO A 105 -0.60 15.84 8.76
N VAL A 106 -0.33 15.65 7.48
CA VAL A 106 -1.29 15.96 6.43
C VAL A 106 -2.03 14.68 6.05
N TYR A 107 -3.29 14.60 6.37
CA TYR A 107 -4.14 13.48 5.99
C TYR A 107 -4.95 13.82 4.75
N PHE A 108 -5.15 12.83 3.88
CA PHE A 108 -6.08 12.90 2.77
C PHE A 108 -6.68 11.53 2.48
N GLY A 109 -7.86 11.54 1.86
CA GLY A 109 -8.49 10.32 1.36
C GLY A 109 -8.05 10.03 -0.06
N LYS A 110 -7.84 8.75 -0.37
CA LYS A 110 -7.60 8.24 -1.73
C LYS A 110 -8.72 7.28 -2.10
N ARG A 111 -9.57 7.68 -3.06
CA ARG A 111 -10.60 6.81 -3.60
C ARG A 111 -9.95 5.66 -4.35
N CYS A 112 -10.36 4.46 -4.02
CA CYS A 112 -9.95 3.24 -4.68
C CYS A 112 -11.16 2.33 -4.88
N ASN A 113 -11.71 2.31 -6.09
CA ASN A 113 -12.80 1.39 -6.40
C ASN A 113 -12.28 -0.04 -6.49
N GLN A 114 -11.17 -0.23 -7.24
CA GLN A 114 -10.44 -1.49 -7.31
C GLN A 114 -8.94 -1.21 -7.29
N ALA A 115 -8.23 -1.89 -6.40
CA ALA A 115 -6.77 -1.83 -6.35
C ALA A 115 -6.17 -2.61 -7.54
N THR A 116 -5.18 -2.02 -8.18
CA THR A 116 -4.42 -2.65 -9.26
C THR A 116 -3.54 -3.76 -8.70
N ALA A 117 -3.49 -4.88 -9.41
CA ALA A 117 -2.68 -6.03 -9.06
C ALA A 117 -1.18 -5.69 -8.95
N PRO A 118 -0.41 -6.40 -8.11
CA PRO A 118 1.01 -6.11 -7.86
C PRO A 118 1.89 -6.22 -9.11
N PHE A 119 1.45 -6.96 -10.13
CA PHE A 119 2.15 -7.14 -11.41
C PHE A 119 1.28 -6.74 -12.62
N GLY A 120 0.18 -6.02 -12.37
CA GLY A 120 -0.73 -5.53 -13.40
C GLY A 120 -0.22 -4.25 -14.09
N ASP A 121 -0.95 -3.79 -15.08
CA ASP A 121 -0.64 -2.55 -15.80
C ASP A 121 -1.24 -1.34 -15.09
N ILE A 122 -0.53 -0.20 -15.17
CA ILE A 122 -0.98 1.09 -14.63
C ILE A 122 -1.41 1.98 -15.80
N PRO A 123 -2.64 2.53 -15.77
CA PRO A 123 -3.10 3.48 -16.78
C PRO A 123 -2.30 4.78 -16.75
N LEU A 124 -1.89 5.27 -17.92
CA LEU A 124 -1.15 6.53 -18.03
C LEU A 124 -2.04 7.76 -17.85
N HIS A 125 -3.33 7.68 -18.21
CA HIS A 125 -4.25 8.82 -18.21
C HIS A 125 -3.73 10.05 -18.97
N ALA A 126 -3.16 9.84 -20.17
CA ALA A 126 -2.52 10.89 -20.97
C ALA A 126 -3.46 12.02 -21.38
N ASP A 127 -4.78 11.79 -21.40
CA ASP A 127 -5.84 12.77 -21.61
C ASP A 127 -6.13 13.65 -20.39
N VAL A 128 -5.67 13.24 -19.20
CA VAL A 128 -5.94 13.89 -17.91
C VAL A 128 -4.69 14.55 -17.33
N THR A 129 -3.53 13.90 -17.47
CA THR A 129 -2.26 14.33 -16.86
C THR A 129 -1.06 14.04 -17.76
N SER A 130 -0.10 14.96 -17.76
CA SER A 130 1.24 14.76 -18.33
C SER A 130 2.32 14.54 -17.25
N GLN A 131 1.93 14.57 -15.97
CA GLN A 131 2.83 14.49 -14.82
C GLN A 131 2.45 13.35 -13.88
N LEU A 132 2.33 12.14 -14.44
CA LEU A 132 2.09 10.92 -13.64
C LEU A 132 3.38 10.52 -12.93
N ASP A 133 3.30 10.25 -11.63
CA ASP A 133 4.44 9.99 -10.76
C ASP A 133 4.17 8.80 -9.83
N TYR A 134 5.22 8.16 -9.36
CA TYR A 134 5.22 6.99 -8.47
C TYR A 134 5.53 7.38 -7.04
N GLU A 135 5.02 6.62 -6.08
CA GLU A 135 5.30 6.77 -4.65
C GLU A 135 5.25 5.39 -3.97
N CYS A 136 6.42 4.87 -3.60
CA CYS A 136 6.52 3.62 -2.86
C CYS A 136 6.24 3.88 -1.37
N GLU A 137 5.24 3.19 -0.80
CA GLU A 137 4.76 3.42 0.56
C GLU A 137 4.52 2.15 1.33
N LEU A 138 4.84 2.17 2.63
CA LEU A 138 4.33 1.20 3.58
C LEU A 138 2.88 1.51 3.90
N ALA A 139 2.00 0.52 3.78
CA ALA A 139 0.65 0.61 4.28
C ALA A 139 0.40 -0.44 5.36
N PHE A 140 -0.44 -0.09 6.35
CA PHE A 140 -0.92 -1.04 7.35
C PHE A 140 -2.44 -1.14 7.32
N ILE A 141 -2.96 -2.30 7.74
CA ILE A 141 -4.38 -2.62 7.73
C ILE A 141 -4.83 -2.89 9.16
N LEU A 142 -6.00 -2.37 9.55
CA LEU A 142 -6.55 -2.59 10.88
C LEU A 142 -7.20 -3.97 11.02
N SER A 143 -6.93 -4.65 12.14
CA SER A 143 -7.53 -5.96 12.50
C SER A 143 -8.92 -5.82 13.12
N LYS A 144 -9.18 -4.72 13.78
CA LYS A 144 -10.41 -4.45 14.54
C LYS A 144 -10.74 -2.96 14.55
N ASP A 145 -11.98 -2.63 14.93
CA ASP A 145 -12.41 -1.24 15.08
C ASP A 145 -11.57 -0.49 16.11
N ALA A 146 -11.10 0.71 15.75
CA ALA A 146 -10.25 1.56 16.60
C ALA A 146 -10.94 2.91 16.86
N TYR A 147 -11.18 3.21 18.12
CA TYR A 147 -11.73 4.49 18.57
C TYR A 147 -11.11 4.90 19.90
N LYS A 148 -10.50 6.09 19.95
CA LYS A 148 -9.81 6.64 21.13
C LYS A 148 -8.74 5.70 21.69
N ILE A 149 -7.99 5.03 20.82
CA ILE A 149 -6.90 4.15 21.25
C ILE A 149 -5.68 4.97 21.67
N LYS A 150 -4.78 4.36 22.44
CA LYS A 150 -3.52 4.96 22.84
C LYS A 150 -2.37 4.44 22.00
N ALA A 151 -1.36 5.28 21.75
CA ALA A 151 -0.17 4.93 20.96
C ALA A 151 0.49 3.61 21.43
N LYS A 152 0.57 3.37 22.72
CA LYS A 152 1.15 2.14 23.31
C LYS A 152 0.40 0.86 22.92
N ASP A 153 -0.88 0.97 22.58
CA ASP A 153 -1.77 -0.15 22.23
C ASP A 153 -1.89 -0.32 20.71
N ALA A 154 -1.26 0.54 19.91
CA ALA A 154 -1.44 0.60 18.46
C ALA A 154 -1.14 -0.74 17.75
N LYS A 155 -0.12 -1.48 18.17
CA LYS A 155 0.23 -2.79 17.61
C LYS A 155 -0.94 -3.77 17.63
N ASP A 156 -1.76 -3.76 18.68
CA ASP A 156 -2.88 -4.69 18.89
C ASP A 156 -4.06 -4.43 17.94
N TYR A 157 -4.01 -3.33 17.18
CA TYR A 157 -5.01 -2.95 16.18
C TYR A 157 -4.55 -3.19 14.75
N ILE A 158 -3.32 -3.65 14.53
CA ILE A 158 -2.76 -3.90 13.21
C ILE A 158 -2.95 -5.37 12.83
N PHE A 159 -3.58 -5.63 11.69
CA PHE A 159 -3.65 -6.96 11.08
C PHE A 159 -2.33 -7.32 10.39
N GLY A 160 -1.81 -6.39 9.61
CA GLY A 160 -0.58 -6.58 8.87
C GLY A 160 -0.22 -5.40 7.99
N TYR A 161 0.82 -5.62 7.19
CA TYR A 161 1.46 -4.62 6.34
C TYR A 161 1.44 -5.05 4.88
N THR A 162 1.38 -4.08 3.98
CA THR A 162 1.50 -4.31 2.52
C THR A 162 2.21 -3.13 1.88
N ILE A 163 2.55 -3.26 0.61
CA ILE A 163 3.13 -2.18 -0.20
C ILE A 163 2.01 -1.49 -0.96
N ILE A 164 2.05 -0.17 -1.02
CA ILE A 164 1.27 0.62 -1.97
C ILE A 164 2.24 1.40 -2.87
N ASN A 165 2.01 1.38 -4.18
CA ASN A 165 2.54 2.40 -5.08
C ASN A 165 1.42 3.41 -5.32
N GLU A 166 1.54 4.58 -4.69
CA GLU A 166 0.54 5.64 -4.75
C GLU A 166 0.76 6.53 -5.97
N ILE A 167 0.20 6.11 -7.10
CA ILE A 167 0.31 6.89 -8.34
C ILE A 167 -0.38 8.25 -8.19
N SER A 168 0.32 9.29 -8.65
CA SER A 168 -0.01 10.70 -8.41
C SER A 168 0.05 11.51 -9.69
N ALA A 169 -0.98 12.33 -9.96
CA ALA A 169 -1.00 13.31 -11.06
C ALA A 169 -0.61 14.70 -10.52
N ARG A 170 0.66 15.09 -10.68
CA ARG A 170 1.24 16.25 -9.98
C ARG A 170 0.60 17.58 -10.35
N GLU A 171 0.28 17.82 -11.62
CA GLU A 171 -0.41 19.05 -12.01
C GLU A 171 -1.83 19.16 -11.43
N LEU A 172 -2.54 18.03 -11.27
CA LEU A 172 -3.86 18.05 -10.61
C LEU A 172 -3.72 18.35 -9.11
N GLN A 173 -2.66 17.81 -8.47
CA GLN A 173 -2.34 18.08 -7.08
C GLN A 173 -2.10 19.60 -6.86
N LYS A 174 -1.33 20.24 -7.73
CA LYS A 174 -1.07 21.68 -7.69
C LYS A 174 -2.34 22.50 -7.98
N ARG A 175 -3.10 22.10 -9.02
CA ARG A 175 -4.31 22.82 -9.48
C ARG A 175 -5.39 22.89 -8.39
N HIS A 176 -5.67 21.77 -7.73
CA HIS A 176 -6.78 21.66 -6.78
C HIS A 176 -6.39 22.00 -5.34
N LYS A 177 -5.10 22.14 -5.02
CA LYS A 177 -4.55 22.34 -3.66
C LYS A 177 -4.96 21.27 -2.65
N GLN A 178 -5.77 20.31 -3.05
CA GLN A 178 -6.19 19.11 -2.33
C GLN A 178 -5.76 17.87 -3.12
N PHE A 179 -5.38 16.79 -2.41
CA PHE A 179 -4.75 15.65 -3.05
C PHE A 179 -5.76 14.64 -3.62
N TYR A 180 -6.98 14.63 -3.11
CA TYR A 180 -8.02 13.65 -3.43
C TYR A 180 -8.14 13.36 -4.94
N ARG A 181 -8.37 14.40 -5.77
CA ARG A 181 -8.54 14.24 -7.23
C ARG A 181 -7.28 13.70 -7.91
N ALA A 182 -6.11 14.19 -7.50
CA ALA A 182 -4.81 13.84 -8.10
C ALA A 182 -4.35 12.42 -7.75
N LYS A 183 -4.83 11.88 -6.65
CA LYS A 183 -4.47 10.57 -6.10
C LYS A 183 -5.51 9.47 -6.38
N SER A 184 -6.68 9.84 -6.93
CA SER A 184 -7.84 8.96 -7.10
C SER A 184 -8.21 8.71 -8.56
N LEU A 185 -7.24 8.76 -9.48
CA LEU A 185 -7.46 8.31 -10.85
C LEU A 185 -7.66 6.80 -10.85
N GLU A 186 -8.49 6.27 -11.76
CA GLU A 186 -8.75 4.84 -11.82
C GLU A 186 -7.44 4.06 -12.07
N GLY A 187 -7.26 2.92 -11.40
CA GLY A 187 -6.02 2.15 -11.48
C GLY A 187 -4.77 2.79 -10.87
N SER A 188 -4.91 3.92 -10.13
CA SER A 188 -3.78 4.64 -9.51
C SER A 188 -3.35 4.10 -8.14
N THR A 189 -3.99 3.03 -7.66
CA THR A 189 -3.65 2.36 -6.39
C THR A 189 -3.16 0.96 -6.67
N ILE A 190 -1.87 0.74 -6.64
CA ILE A 190 -1.28 -0.58 -6.77
C ILE A 190 -1.00 -1.11 -5.38
N MET A 191 -1.48 -2.31 -5.06
CA MET A 191 -1.37 -2.88 -3.71
C MET A 191 -0.86 -4.32 -3.75
N GLY A 192 0.00 -4.70 -2.81
CA GLY A 192 0.43 -6.07 -2.62
C GLY A 192 1.91 -6.23 -2.33
N PRO A 193 2.49 -7.39 -2.69
CA PRO A 193 1.86 -8.53 -3.37
C PRO A 193 0.97 -9.38 -2.46
N TYR A 194 1.10 -9.20 -1.15
CA TYR A 194 0.36 -9.89 -0.08
C TYR A 194 0.27 -8.99 1.16
N ILE A 195 -0.48 -9.42 2.15
CA ILE A 195 -0.47 -8.82 3.49
C ILE A 195 0.42 -9.69 4.36
N THR A 196 1.50 -9.13 4.89
CA THR A 196 2.33 -9.76 5.92
C THR A 196 1.75 -9.43 7.28
N SER A 197 1.37 -10.46 8.07
CA SER A 197 0.79 -10.25 9.40
C SER A 197 1.74 -9.50 10.33
N VAL A 198 1.18 -8.75 11.28
CA VAL A 198 1.94 -7.93 12.22
C VAL A 198 2.99 -8.73 13.03
N ASP A 199 2.77 -10.02 13.23
CA ASP A 199 3.67 -10.89 13.99
C ASP A 199 4.96 -11.27 13.24
N GLU A 200 4.96 -11.13 11.91
CA GLU A 200 6.14 -11.39 11.05
C GLU A 200 7.11 -10.20 10.99
N ILE A 201 6.66 -9.04 11.45
CA ILE A 201 7.42 -7.79 11.37
C ILE A 201 7.65 -7.24 12.77
N SER A 202 8.89 -6.84 13.05
CA SER A 202 9.20 -6.14 14.31
C SER A 202 8.40 -4.84 14.42
N TYR A 203 7.91 -4.53 15.62
CA TYR A 203 7.18 -3.30 15.87
C TYR A 203 7.97 -2.35 16.77
N PRO A 204 8.12 -1.06 16.43
CA PRO A 204 7.71 -0.42 15.17
C PRO A 204 8.50 -0.98 13.97
N PRO A 205 7.91 -1.01 12.76
CA PRO A 205 8.60 -1.53 11.58
C PRO A 205 9.80 -0.66 11.19
N LYS A 206 10.94 -1.32 10.92
CA LYS A 206 12.18 -0.69 10.46
C LYS A 206 12.61 -1.40 9.18
N LEU A 207 11.96 -1.07 8.09
CA LEU A 207 12.06 -1.78 6.81
C LEU A 207 12.70 -0.88 5.77
N GLN A 208 13.65 -1.44 5.02
CA GLN A 208 14.18 -0.80 3.82
C GLN A 208 13.08 -0.66 2.78
N LEU A 209 12.95 0.53 2.19
CA LEU A 209 11.97 0.88 1.17
C LEU A 209 12.69 1.42 -0.06
N GLN A 210 12.41 0.87 -1.23
CA GLN A 210 13.05 1.25 -2.49
C GLN A 210 12.06 1.30 -3.64
N SER A 211 12.27 2.25 -4.57
CA SER A 211 11.61 2.22 -5.87
C SER A 211 12.60 2.34 -7.01
N TYR A 212 12.22 1.76 -8.15
CA TYR A 212 13.00 1.76 -9.38
C TYR A 212 12.09 2.13 -10.56
N VAL A 213 12.62 2.91 -11.49
CA VAL A 213 11.98 3.17 -12.79
C VAL A 213 12.93 2.68 -13.88
N ASN A 214 12.48 1.76 -14.72
CA ASN A 214 13.27 1.14 -15.78
C ASN A 214 14.61 0.54 -15.29
N GLY A 215 14.63 0.04 -14.05
CA GLY A 215 15.82 -0.52 -13.40
C GLY A 215 16.71 0.50 -12.69
N GLU A 216 16.48 1.80 -12.84
CA GLU A 216 17.19 2.85 -12.14
C GLU A 216 16.61 3.06 -10.75
N LEU A 217 17.46 3.02 -9.72
CA LEU A 217 17.08 3.31 -8.33
C LEU A 217 16.65 4.77 -8.20
N ARG A 218 15.44 4.99 -7.68
CA ARG A 218 14.82 6.31 -7.50
C ARG A 218 14.66 6.66 -6.03
N GLN A 219 13.94 5.85 -5.29
CA GLN A 219 13.74 6.04 -3.86
C GLN A 219 14.56 4.99 -3.09
N ASN A 220 15.19 5.39 -2.00
CA ASN A 220 15.98 4.51 -1.14
C ASN A 220 15.98 5.06 0.29
N SER A 221 15.15 4.48 1.15
CA SER A 221 14.91 4.98 2.51
C SER A 221 14.53 3.84 3.45
N ASN A 222 14.22 4.19 4.70
CA ASN A 222 13.81 3.23 5.72
C ASN A 222 12.62 3.78 6.50
N THR A 223 11.66 2.93 6.86
CA THR A 223 10.45 3.31 7.59
C THR A 223 10.71 3.86 9.00
N GLN A 224 11.90 3.65 9.58
CA GLN A 224 12.32 4.30 10.83
C GLN A 224 12.45 5.84 10.72
N LEU A 225 12.46 6.38 9.47
CA LEU A 225 12.58 7.81 9.18
C LEU A 225 11.22 8.51 9.01
N PHE A 226 10.13 7.85 9.35
CA PHE A 226 8.83 8.51 9.42
C PHE A 226 8.87 9.71 10.39
N ILE A 227 8.31 10.85 9.97
CA ILE A 227 8.14 12.03 10.84
C ILE A 227 7.09 11.67 11.92
N PHE A 228 5.97 11.09 11.50
CA PHE A 228 4.89 10.62 12.36
C PHE A 228 4.82 9.10 12.25
N ASP A 229 5.08 8.39 13.32
CA ASP A 229 5.06 6.93 13.34
C ASP A 229 3.62 6.37 13.37
N ILE A 230 3.50 5.06 13.19
CA ILE A 230 2.20 4.36 13.16
C ILE A 230 1.44 4.53 14.46
N ALA A 231 2.14 4.53 15.61
CA ALA A 231 1.50 4.64 16.93
C ALA A 231 0.86 6.02 17.12
N TYR A 232 1.60 7.08 16.75
CA TYR A 232 1.10 8.45 16.76
C TYR A 232 -0.10 8.61 15.82
N VAL A 233 0.02 8.13 14.58
CA VAL A 233 -1.03 8.25 13.56
C VAL A 233 -2.33 7.56 14.01
N LEU A 234 -2.23 6.36 14.58
CA LEU A 234 -3.42 5.64 15.07
C LEU A 234 -4.06 6.33 16.29
N GLU A 235 -3.28 6.83 17.24
CA GLU A 235 -3.82 7.58 18.38
C GLU A 235 -4.54 8.83 17.89
N GLU A 236 -3.92 9.62 17.02
CA GLU A 236 -4.47 10.90 16.54
C GLU A 236 -5.74 10.69 15.71
N LEU A 237 -5.72 9.82 14.69
CA LEU A 237 -6.88 9.54 13.83
C LEU A 237 -8.05 8.99 14.65
N SER A 238 -7.79 8.06 15.57
CA SER A 238 -8.84 7.45 16.37
C SER A 238 -9.39 8.35 17.47
N ALA A 239 -8.77 9.47 17.77
CA ALA A 239 -9.19 10.40 18.84
C ALA A 239 -10.59 10.97 18.58
N GLY A 240 -11.02 11.07 17.33
CA GLY A 240 -12.34 11.59 16.96
C GLY A 240 -13.05 10.78 15.88
N MET A 241 -12.34 9.88 15.19
CA MET A 241 -12.88 9.03 14.13
C MET A 241 -12.93 7.58 14.56
N LEU A 242 -14.02 6.90 14.23
CA LEU A 242 -14.07 5.44 14.31
C LEU A 242 -13.41 4.85 13.06
N LEU A 243 -12.24 4.26 13.21
CA LEU A 243 -11.56 3.53 12.15
C LEU A 243 -12.05 2.07 12.18
N LYS A 244 -12.60 1.59 11.09
CA LYS A 244 -13.16 0.24 11.00
C LYS A 244 -12.08 -0.83 10.75
N ALA A 245 -12.32 -2.05 11.21
CA ALA A 245 -11.55 -3.22 10.78
C ALA A 245 -11.45 -3.29 9.26
N GLY A 246 -10.27 -3.58 8.73
CA GLY A 246 -9.99 -3.53 7.29
C GLY A 246 -9.67 -2.14 6.73
N SER A 247 -9.73 -1.06 7.53
CA SER A 247 -9.24 0.25 7.10
C SER A 247 -7.76 0.17 6.75
N ILE A 248 -7.38 0.81 5.65
CA ILE A 248 -6.01 0.86 5.13
C ILE A 248 -5.46 2.25 5.35
N ILE A 249 -4.28 2.35 5.95
CA ILE A 249 -3.56 3.60 6.17
C ILE A 249 -2.21 3.51 5.46
N SER A 250 -1.94 4.41 4.52
CA SER A 250 -0.68 4.53 3.79
C SER A 250 0.17 5.62 4.41
N MET A 251 1.43 5.29 4.72
CA MET A 251 2.27 6.08 5.63
C MET A 251 3.11 7.15 4.93
N GLY A 252 2.87 7.38 3.64
CA GLY A 252 3.63 8.35 2.87
C GLY A 252 4.93 7.80 2.28
N THR A 253 5.45 8.53 1.31
CA THR A 253 6.61 8.13 0.49
C THR A 253 7.86 8.94 0.84
N PRO A 254 9.09 8.37 0.71
CA PRO A 254 10.34 9.10 0.83
C PRO A 254 10.66 9.92 -0.43
N SER A 255 11.74 10.71 -0.38
CA SER A 255 12.30 11.42 -1.52
C SER A 255 12.74 10.50 -2.67
N GLY A 256 12.92 11.06 -3.86
CA GLY A 256 13.29 10.35 -5.08
C GLY A 256 12.11 10.09 -6.02
N VAL A 257 10.97 10.73 -5.78
CA VAL A 257 9.83 10.75 -6.72
C VAL A 257 10.17 11.58 -7.97
N GLY A 258 9.43 11.36 -9.06
CA GLY A 258 9.72 12.00 -10.35
C GLY A 258 9.69 13.54 -10.31
N MET A 259 8.80 14.12 -9.52
CA MET A 259 8.75 15.58 -9.36
C MET A 259 9.98 16.18 -8.65
N GLY A 260 10.69 15.38 -7.84
CA GLY A 260 11.87 15.81 -7.09
C GLY A 260 13.17 15.72 -7.88
N LEU A 261 13.17 15.13 -9.05
CA LEU A 261 14.34 15.02 -9.89
C LEU A 261 14.69 16.39 -10.55
N ASN A 262 15.94 16.55 -10.93
CA ASN A 262 16.37 17.75 -11.63
C ASN A 262 16.99 17.39 -13.00
N PRO A 263 16.29 17.64 -14.13
CA PRO A 263 14.92 18.16 -14.22
C PRO A 263 13.86 17.15 -13.75
N PRO A 264 12.64 17.60 -13.37
CA PRO A 264 11.53 16.71 -13.03
C PRO A 264 11.23 15.72 -14.17
N THR A 265 11.05 14.44 -13.82
CA THR A 265 10.87 13.37 -14.79
C THR A 265 9.67 12.51 -14.41
N PHE A 266 8.65 12.51 -15.27
CA PHE A 266 7.38 11.81 -15.04
C PHE A 266 7.28 10.53 -15.86
N LEU A 267 6.39 9.65 -15.42
CA LEU A 267 6.16 8.34 -16.03
C LEU A 267 5.56 8.48 -17.45
N LYS A 268 5.98 7.59 -18.33
CA LYS A 268 5.56 7.52 -19.73
C LYS A 268 5.08 6.11 -20.08
N SER A 269 4.31 5.99 -21.14
CA SER A 269 3.91 4.69 -21.67
C SER A 269 5.13 3.81 -21.94
N GLY A 270 5.09 2.59 -21.44
CA GLY A 270 6.17 1.62 -21.54
C GLY A 270 7.10 1.56 -20.32
N ASP A 271 7.13 2.60 -19.47
CA ASP A 271 7.94 2.58 -18.27
C ASP A 271 7.52 1.45 -17.32
N LYS A 272 8.50 0.89 -16.64
CA LYS A 272 8.32 -0.10 -15.58
C LYS A 272 8.66 0.52 -14.23
N VAL A 273 7.70 0.47 -13.31
CA VAL A 273 7.90 0.92 -11.92
C VAL A 273 7.96 -0.33 -11.04
N ARG A 274 8.99 -0.41 -10.20
CA ARG A 274 9.15 -1.46 -9.20
C ARG A 274 9.28 -0.83 -7.82
N CYS A 275 8.39 -1.21 -6.89
CA CYS A 275 8.44 -0.84 -5.49
C CYS A 275 8.81 -2.08 -4.67
N VAL A 276 9.74 -1.95 -3.74
CA VAL A 276 10.22 -3.04 -2.89
C VAL A 276 10.24 -2.57 -1.45
N ILE A 277 9.67 -3.34 -0.55
CA ILE A 277 9.84 -3.14 0.89
C ILE A 277 10.30 -4.45 1.51
N GLU A 278 11.34 -4.34 2.32
CA GLU A 278 11.95 -5.48 3.02
C GLU A 278 10.88 -6.31 3.74
N ASN A 279 10.93 -7.65 3.59
CA ASN A 279 9.98 -8.62 4.14
C ASN A 279 8.54 -8.54 3.63
N LEU A 280 8.18 -7.52 2.83
CA LEU A 280 6.84 -7.34 2.26
C LEU A 280 6.77 -7.72 0.78
N GLY A 281 7.90 -7.97 0.10
CA GLY A 281 7.94 -8.34 -1.31
C GLY A 281 8.09 -7.14 -2.25
N GLU A 282 7.49 -7.26 -3.45
CA GLU A 282 7.62 -6.24 -4.50
C GLU A 282 6.34 -6.05 -5.30
N LEU A 283 6.15 -4.85 -5.80
CA LEU A 283 5.25 -4.50 -6.90
C LEU A 283 6.09 -4.26 -8.14
N CYS A 284 5.64 -4.71 -9.31
CA CYS A 284 6.36 -4.46 -10.56
C CYS A 284 5.36 -4.26 -11.71
N ASN A 285 5.13 -3.04 -12.07
CA ASN A 285 4.03 -2.63 -12.94
C ASN A 285 4.55 -1.92 -14.19
N LYS A 286 3.82 -2.04 -15.30
CA LYS A 286 4.11 -1.33 -16.54
C LYS A 286 3.08 -0.23 -16.78
N ILE A 287 3.54 0.96 -17.16
CA ILE A 287 2.68 2.07 -17.55
C ILE A 287 2.15 1.82 -18.96
N LYS A 288 0.83 1.86 -19.14
CA LYS A 288 0.18 1.64 -20.44
C LYS A 288 -0.88 2.70 -20.75
N ASN A 289 -1.03 3.00 -22.03
CA ASN A 289 -2.22 3.69 -22.52
C ASN A 289 -3.38 2.70 -22.49
N ILE A 290 -4.22 2.81 -21.48
CA ILE A 290 -5.45 2.03 -21.32
C ILE A 290 -6.61 3.02 -21.45
N ASN A 291 -7.51 2.76 -22.40
CA ASN A 291 -8.76 3.49 -22.51
C ASN A 291 -9.81 2.73 -21.70
N TYR A 292 -10.42 3.42 -20.75
CA TYR A 292 -11.54 2.91 -19.93
C TYR A 292 -12.86 3.15 -20.66
#